data_d6db2e546c0d6bdf4fad12aab4f0de86
#
_entry.id   d6db2e546c0d6bdf4fad12aab4f0de86
#
_cell.length_a   1.000
_cell.length_b   1.000
_cell.length_c   1.000
_cell.angle_alpha   90.00
_cell.angle_beta   90.00
_cell.angle_gamma   90.00
#
_symmetry.space_group_name_H-M   'P 1'
#
loop_
_entity.id
_entity.type
_entity.pdbx_description
1 polymer ?
#
loop_
_entity_poly.entity_id
_entity_poly.type
_entity_poly.pdbx_seq_one_letter_code
_entity_poly.pdbx_strand_id
1 'polypeptide(L)'
;MGDSQTGTDVAEQPANPDSGIETKSAVDAGSGSPARRRRRPDKGLLAACFVIAGGLALIAWGMTAAITGSDGIDRPDEIENLSPVENALQVFQQEQVLVDLEFGYEAVLIIDGIELPTERIGEFGGDLSPDNAGEQISTPPTAVFDPGNSIISFRPTDGAPIELFEEGRHEAQVIYWKADEGRDSALSYRWSFEVI
;
A
#
# COMPACT_ATOMS: atom_id res chain seq x y z
N MET A 1 -42.80 -31.51 -12.46
CA MET A 1 -42.24 -32.80 -12.04
C MET A 1 -40.83 -32.49 -11.54
N GLY A 2 -40.53 -32.52 -10.36
CA GLY A 2 -40.75 -32.99 -9.03
C GLY A 2 -39.85 -32.14 -8.16
N ASP A 3 -40.35 -31.47 -7.14
CA ASP A 3 -40.46 -31.99 -5.75
C ASP A 3 -39.11 -32.46 -5.18
N SER A 4 -38.64 -31.91 -4.10
CA SER A 4 -39.04 -32.03 -2.72
C SER A 4 -38.03 -31.27 -1.89
N GLN A 5 -38.45 -30.37 -1.02
CA GLN A 5 -38.71 -30.53 0.41
C GLN A 5 -37.49 -30.92 1.22
N THR A 6 -37.22 -30.22 2.21
CA THR A 6 -37.69 -30.02 3.60
C THR A 6 -36.57 -30.31 4.56
N GLY A 7 -36.48 -29.57 5.62
CA GLY A 7 -35.69 -29.92 6.78
C GLY A 7 -35.48 -28.78 7.75
N THR A 8 -36.59 -28.26 8.24
CA THR A 8 -36.73 -27.62 9.54
C THR A 8 -36.39 -28.63 10.62
N ASP A 9 -35.58 -28.31 11.58
CA ASP A 9 -35.75 -28.90 12.92
C ASP A 9 -35.39 -27.86 13.99
N VAL A 10 -36.45 -27.57 14.70
CA VAL A 10 -36.59 -26.89 15.97
C VAL A 10 -36.59 -27.97 17.03
N ALA A 11 -35.79 -27.87 18.05
CA ALA A 11 -36.01 -28.51 19.33
C ALA A 11 -35.11 -27.83 20.34
N GLU A 12 -35.65 -27.14 21.19
CA GLU A 12 -36.41 -27.48 22.39
C GLU A 12 -35.52 -27.45 23.63
N GLN A 13 -35.83 -26.47 24.44
CA GLN A 13 -35.41 -26.28 25.82
C GLN A 13 -36.26 -27.19 26.71
N PRO A 14 -35.78 -27.74 27.78
CA PRO A 14 -36.63 -27.88 28.94
C PRO A 14 -36.08 -27.26 30.22
N ALA A 15 -37.03 -26.74 30.87
CA ALA A 15 -37.17 -26.13 32.14
C ALA A 15 -36.62 -26.91 33.35
N ASN A 16 -36.30 -26.06 34.33
CA ASN A 16 -36.23 -26.25 35.78
C ASN A 16 -37.33 -27.12 36.37
N PRO A 17 -37.12 -27.84 37.49
CA PRO A 17 -37.69 -27.36 38.74
C PRO A 17 -36.83 -27.57 40.00
N ASP A 18 -36.79 -26.57 40.81
CA ASP A 18 -37.46 -26.40 42.09
C ASP A 18 -36.93 -27.21 43.29
N SER A 19 -36.98 -26.51 44.36
CA SER A 19 -37.17 -26.80 45.77
C SER A 19 -35.95 -26.98 46.68
N GLY A 20 -35.99 -26.20 47.71
CA GLY A 20 -35.31 -26.48 48.93
C GLY A 20 -35.03 -25.30 49.83
N ILE A 21 -36.07 -24.75 50.41
CA ILE A 21 -36.09 -23.91 51.60
C ILE A 21 -35.24 -24.51 52.74
N GLU A 22 -34.37 -23.72 53.33
CA GLU A 22 -34.32 -23.63 54.80
C GLU A 22 -33.62 -22.39 55.29
N THR A 23 -34.37 -21.62 55.97
CA THR A 23 -34.04 -20.51 56.85
C THR A 23 -33.19 -20.97 58.02
N LYS A 24 -32.13 -20.26 58.32
CA LYS A 24 -31.71 -20.06 59.73
C LYS A 24 -31.05 -18.73 59.93
N SER A 25 -31.78 -17.89 60.58
CA SER A 25 -31.32 -16.66 61.22
C SER A 25 -30.24 -16.95 62.24
N ALA A 26 -29.16 -16.20 62.20
CA ALA A 26 -28.43 -15.80 63.38
C ALA A 26 -27.78 -14.45 63.13
N VAL A 27 -28.32 -13.49 63.84
CA VAL A 27 -27.78 -12.17 64.09
C VAL A 27 -26.44 -12.31 64.76
N ASP A 28 -25.40 -11.70 64.25
CA ASP A 28 -24.39 -11.10 65.09
C ASP A 28 -23.80 -9.85 64.47
N ALA A 29 -23.96 -8.77 65.18
CA ALA A 29 -23.48 -7.46 64.85
C ALA A 29 -21.94 -7.38 65.17
N GLY A 30 -21.18 -7.25 64.12
CA GLY A 30 -19.75 -6.98 64.17
C GLY A 30 -19.40 -5.83 63.23
N SER A 31 -19.71 -4.61 63.63
CA SER A 31 -19.22 -3.39 63.00
C SER A 31 -17.69 -3.36 63.08
N GLY A 32 -17.06 -3.76 62.01
CA GLY A 32 -15.65 -3.65 61.77
C GLY A 32 -15.38 -3.19 60.36
N SER A 33 -15.51 -1.89 60.11
CA SER A 33 -14.97 -1.32 58.88
C SER A 33 -13.52 -1.70 58.72
N PRO A 34 -13.11 -2.42 57.65
CA PRO A 34 -11.70 -2.62 57.41
C PRO A 34 -11.12 -1.25 57.02
N ALA A 35 -10.40 -0.65 57.93
CA ALA A 35 -9.54 0.48 57.65
C ALA A 35 -8.72 0.13 56.41
N ARG A 36 -9.02 0.74 55.30
CA ARG A 36 -8.21 0.71 54.07
C ARG A 36 -6.81 1.19 54.45
N ARG A 37 -5.94 0.25 54.85
CA ARG A 37 -4.52 0.50 54.94
C ARG A 37 -4.07 1.00 53.60
N ARG A 38 -3.87 2.30 53.43
CA ARG A 38 -3.15 2.90 52.31
C ARG A 38 -1.77 2.23 52.27
N ARG A 39 -1.66 1.15 51.48
CA ARG A 39 -0.37 0.56 51.17
C ARG A 39 0.43 1.67 50.50
N ARG A 40 1.51 2.08 51.13
CA ARG A 40 2.49 2.99 50.54
C ARG A 40 2.93 2.35 49.24
N PRO A 41 2.86 3.06 48.10
CA PRO A 41 3.29 2.47 46.84
C PRO A 41 4.73 2.02 46.99
N ASP A 42 4.98 0.75 46.67
CA ASP A 42 6.30 0.16 46.69
C ASP A 42 7.14 0.88 45.61
N LYS A 43 8.22 1.55 46.05
CA LYS A 43 9.09 2.32 45.16
C LYS A 43 9.69 1.45 44.07
N GLY A 44 9.91 0.15 44.35
CA GLY A 44 10.38 -0.82 43.37
C GLY A 44 9.35 -1.10 42.31
N LEU A 45 8.06 -1.24 42.67
CA LEU A 45 6.98 -1.44 41.75
C LEU A 45 6.79 -0.21 40.82
N LEU A 46 6.87 1.00 41.39
CA LEU A 46 6.81 2.23 40.62
C LEU A 46 7.95 2.34 39.61
N ALA A 47 9.18 2.03 40.02
CA ALA A 47 10.34 2.02 39.14
C ALA A 47 10.16 1.00 37.98
N ALA A 48 9.68 -0.19 38.27
CA ALA A 48 9.40 -1.20 37.25
C ALA A 48 8.32 -0.74 36.25
N CYS A 49 7.24 -0.11 36.72
CA CYS A 49 6.20 0.47 35.84
C CYS A 49 6.75 1.57 34.94
N PHE A 50 7.66 2.42 35.46
CA PHE A 50 8.28 3.47 34.62
C PHE A 50 9.19 2.89 33.52
N VAL A 51 9.96 1.84 33.87
CA VAL A 51 10.80 1.17 32.85
C VAL A 51 9.98 0.53 31.78
N ILE A 52 8.90 -0.17 32.14
CA ILE A 52 7.98 -0.80 31.13
C ILE A 52 7.28 0.26 30.29
N ALA A 53 6.75 1.32 30.91
CA ALA A 53 6.09 2.40 30.20
C ALA A 53 7.06 3.13 29.25
N GLY A 54 8.28 3.39 29.69
CA GLY A 54 9.33 3.97 28.85
C GLY A 54 9.71 3.08 27.68
N GLY A 55 9.83 1.77 27.91
CA GLY A 55 10.09 0.79 26.86
C GLY A 55 8.98 0.75 25.80
N LEU A 56 7.72 0.73 26.25
CA LEU A 56 6.57 0.76 25.34
C LEU A 56 6.47 2.07 24.56
N ALA A 57 6.78 3.21 25.19
CA ALA A 57 6.81 4.50 24.50
C ALA A 57 7.90 4.55 23.43
N LEU A 58 9.08 3.98 23.69
CA LEU A 58 10.16 3.90 22.70
C LEU A 58 9.80 2.96 21.56
N ILE A 59 9.13 1.84 21.81
CA ILE A 59 8.65 0.94 20.77
C ILE A 59 7.60 1.64 19.90
N ALA A 60 6.62 2.31 20.52
CA ALA A 60 5.60 3.04 19.80
C ALA A 60 6.20 4.17 18.94
N TRP A 61 7.18 4.89 19.48
CA TRP A 61 7.89 5.93 18.72
C TRP A 61 8.76 5.32 17.61
N GLY A 62 9.46 4.22 17.87
CA GLY A 62 10.22 3.50 16.86
C GLY A 62 9.34 2.99 15.72
N MET A 63 8.13 2.50 16.02
CA MET A 63 7.17 2.09 14.98
C MET A 63 6.67 3.29 14.16
N THR A 64 6.35 4.42 14.78
CA THR A 64 5.97 5.63 14.03
C THR A 64 7.12 6.15 13.19
N ALA A 65 8.35 6.16 13.68
CA ALA A 65 9.54 6.55 12.91
C ALA A 65 9.85 5.57 11.77
N ALA A 66 9.57 4.28 11.94
CA ALA A 66 9.75 3.28 10.89
C ALA A 66 8.67 3.35 9.79
N ILE A 67 7.46 3.79 10.14
CA ILE A 67 6.36 4.01 9.17
C ILE A 67 6.51 5.36 8.46
N THR A 68 7.16 6.34 9.14
CA THR A 68 7.49 7.65 8.55
C THR A 68 8.85 7.62 7.86
N GLY A 69 9.20 6.55 7.17
CA GLY A 69 10.28 6.50 6.20
C GLY A 69 9.98 7.27 4.91
N SER A 70 9.08 8.22 4.98
CA SER A 70 8.99 9.34 4.06
C SER A 70 9.85 10.45 4.66
N ASP A 71 11.17 10.41 4.46
CA ASP A 71 11.88 11.66 4.25
C ASP A 71 11.04 12.37 3.22
N GLY A 72 10.47 13.53 3.57
CA GLY A 72 9.51 14.24 2.73
C GLY A 72 10.06 14.46 1.34
N ILE A 73 9.86 13.47 0.50
CA ILE A 73 10.08 13.58 -0.92
C ILE A 73 8.94 14.47 -1.35
N ASP A 74 9.32 15.65 -1.82
CA ASP A 74 8.39 16.67 -2.35
C ASP A 74 7.80 16.15 -3.67
N ARG A 75 7.10 15.00 -3.59
CA ARG A 75 6.40 14.42 -4.73
C ARG A 75 5.11 15.21 -4.93
N PRO A 76 4.84 15.69 -6.13
CA PRO A 76 3.56 16.29 -6.46
C PRO A 76 2.40 15.34 -6.19
N ASP A 77 1.28 15.89 -5.70
CA ASP A 77 0.09 15.10 -5.35
C ASP A 77 -0.51 14.38 -6.57
N GLU A 78 -0.24 14.89 -7.77
CA GLU A 78 -0.68 14.31 -9.05
C GLU A 78 0.02 13.00 -9.39
N ILE A 79 1.13 12.66 -8.72
CA ILE A 79 1.85 11.41 -8.90
C ILE A 79 1.47 10.45 -7.77
N GLU A 80 0.59 9.51 -8.09
CA GLU A 80 0.08 8.55 -7.12
C GLU A 80 1.13 7.49 -6.76
N ASN A 81 1.84 6.98 -7.77
CA ASN A 81 2.83 5.92 -7.58
C ASN A 81 4.01 6.04 -8.53
N LEU A 82 5.18 5.57 -8.08
CA LEU A 82 6.41 5.48 -8.85
C LEU A 82 7.07 4.11 -8.66
N SER A 83 7.57 3.54 -9.73
CA SER A 83 8.47 2.39 -9.70
C SER A 83 9.60 2.61 -10.71
N PRO A 84 10.87 2.46 -10.33
CA PRO A 84 11.39 2.36 -8.97
C PRO A 84 11.06 3.61 -8.14
N VAL A 85 10.87 3.43 -6.82
CA VAL A 85 10.66 4.57 -5.92
C VAL A 85 11.90 5.45 -5.87
N GLU A 86 11.73 6.68 -5.40
CA GLU A 86 12.82 7.64 -5.26
C GLU A 86 13.96 7.08 -4.39
N ASN A 87 15.18 7.24 -4.88
CA ASN A 87 16.40 6.74 -4.24
C ASN A 87 16.38 5.23 -3.96
N ALA A 88 15.61 4.46 -4.74
CA ALA A 88 15.65 3.00 -4.67
C ALA A 88 17.06 2.50 -4.91
N LEU A 89 17.49 1.56 -4.10
CA LEU A 89 18.76 0.86 -4.23
C LEU A 89 18.49 -0.56 -4.72
N GLN A 90 19.46 -1.16 -5.44
CA GLN A 90 19.36 -2.55 -5.89
C GLN A 90 18.23 -2.81 -6.89
N VAL A 91 18.03 -1.88 -7.81
CA VAL A 91 17.11 -2.05 -8.94
C VAL A 91 17.76 -2.98 -9.98
N PHE A 92 16.97 -3.84 -10.61
CA PHE A 92 17.45 -4.72 -11.66
C PHE A 92 17.63 -3.98 -12.99
N GLN A 93 18.57 -4.41 -13.81
CA GLN A 93 18.88 -3.80 -15.11
C GLN A 93 17.71 -3.81 -16.11
N GLN A 94 16.73 -4.71 -15.95
CA GLN A 94 15.52 -4.81 -16.76
C GLN A 94 14.26 -4.43 -16.00
N GLU A 95 14.40 -3.71 -14.89
CA GLU A 95 13.25 -3.25 -14.11
C GLU A 95 12.40 -2.28 -14.92
N GLN A 96 11.11 -2.36 -14.72
CA GLN A 96 10.16 -1.45 -15.36
C GLN A 96 10.13 -0.12 -14.61
N VAL A 97 10.31 0.97 -15.35
CA VAL A 97 10.01 2.32 -14.83
C VAL A 97 8.54 2.60 -15.10
N LEU A 98 7.80 2.97 -14.05
CA LEU A 98 6.37 3.22 -14.10
C LEU A 98 6.05 4.48 -13.30
N VAL A 99 5.19 5.31 -13.86
CA VAL A 99 4.62 6.47 -13.19
C VAL A 99 3.11 6.39 -13.30
N ASP A 100 2.45 6.37 -12.17
CA ASP A 100 1.01 6.39 -12.03
C ASP A 100 0.57 7.80 -11.66
N LEU A 101 -0.24 8.41 -12.49
CA LEU A 101 -0.70 9.78 -12.36
C LEU A 101 -2.19 9.81 -12.02
N GLU A 102 -2.61 10.89 -11.39
CA GLU A 102 -4.03 11.16 -11.22
C GLU A 102 -4.75 11.12 -12.58
N PHE A 103 -5.96 10.60 -12.57
CA PHE A 103 -6.74 10.45 -13.79
C PHE A 103 -6.92 11.77 -14.54
N GLY A 104 -6.73 11.74 -15.86
CA GLY A 104 -6.86 12.89 -16.76
C GLY A 104 -5.54 13.58 -17.08
N TYR A 105 -4.42 13.06 -16.58
CA TYR A 105 -3.10 13.52 -16.99
C TYR A 105 -2.54 12.69 -18.14
N GLU A 106 -1.75 13.33 -18.98
CA GLU A 106 -0.88 12.73 -19.99
C GLU A 106 0.58 12.93 -19.61
N ALA A 107 1.45 12.04 -20.07
CA ALA A 107 2.86 12.13 -19.73
C ALA A 107 3.79 11.64 -20.84
N VAL A 108 5.05 12.09 -20.72
CA VAL A 108 6.22 11.50 -21.39
C VAL A 108 7.31 11.22 -20.37
N LEU A 109 8.11 10.20 -20.63
CA LEU A 109 9.17 9.74 -19.75
C LEU A 109 10.53 10.04 -20.35
N ILE A 110 11.44 10.56 -19.53
CA ILE A 110 12.82 10.82 -19.86
C ILE A 110 13.69 10.01 -18.90
N ILE A 111 14.63 9.26 -19.40
CA ILE A 111 15.58 8.51 -18.58
C ILE A 111 16.99 8.87 -19.03
N ASP A 112 17.84 9.27 -18.10
CA ASP A 112 19.22 9.72 -18.34
C ASP A 112 19.33 10.80 -19.44
N GLY A 113 18.33 11.66 -19.52
CA GLY A 113 18.24 12.73 -20.52
C GLY A 113 17.72 12.28 -21.89
N ILE A 114 17.37 11.02 -22.05
CA ILE A 114 16.79 10.48 -23.27
C ILE A 114 15.26 10.53 -23.16
N GLU A 115 14.59 11.37 -23.96
CA GLU A 115 13.14 11.34 -24.06
C GLU A 115 12.71 10.08 -24.82
N LEU A 116 11.90 9.25 -24.16
CA LEU A 116 11.46 7.98 -24.73
C LEU A 116 10.28 8.20 -25.68
N PRO A 117 10.33 7.62 -26.88
CA PRO A 117 9.15 7.56 -27.74
C PRO A 117 8.01 6.92 -26.96
N THR A 118 6.83 7.52 -27.01
CA THR A 118 5.68 7.06 -26.22
C THR A 118 4.56 6.64 -27.16
N GLU A 119 4.09 5.41 -27.00
CA GLU A 119 2.93 4.88 -27.71
C GLU A 119 1.76 4.72 -26.75
N ARG A 120 0.53 4.92 -27.22
CA ARG A 120 -0.67 4.76 -26.40
C ARG A 120 -1.21 3.34 -26.51
N ILE A 121 -1.67 2.80 -25.37
CA ILE A 121 -2.40 1.52 -25.38
C ILE A 121 -3.61 1.65 -26.31
N GLY A 122 -3.72 0.69 -27.23
CA GLY A 122 -4.77 0.68 -28.26
C GLY A 122 -4.35 1.23 -29.62
N GLU A 123 -3.21 1.95 -29.71
CA GLU A 123 -2.65 2.40 -30.98
C GLU A 123 -1.68 1.38 -31.58
N PHE A 124 -1.03 0.54 -30.76
CA PHE A 124 -0.19 -0.57 -31.22
C PHE A 124 -0.96 -1.88 -31.39
N GLY A 125 -2.22 -1.81 -31.51
CA GLY A 125 -2.98 -2.92 -32.05
C GLY A 125 -2.75 -3.00 -33.54
N GLY A 126 -1.65 -3.62 -33.97
CA GLY A 126 -1.58 -4.13 -35.33
C GLY A 126 -2.89 -4.87 -35.57
N ASP A 127 -3.48 -4.61 -36.72
CA ASP A 127 -4.73 -5.15 -37.23
C ASP A 127 -5.21 -6.41 -36.44
N LEU A 128 -6.17 -6.21 -35.53
CA LEU A 128 -6.81 -7.31 -34.79
C LEU A 128 -7.68 -8.13 -35.78
N SER A 129 -7.13 -8.40 -36.96
CA SER A 129 -7.74 -9.29 -37.94
C SER A 129 -7.83 -10.68 -37.32
N PRO A 130 -8.95 -11.37 -37.50
CA PRO A 130 -9.12 -12.75 -37.05
C PRO A 130 -8.01 -13.70 -37.52
N ASP A 131 -7.30 -13.31 -38.59
CA ASP A 131 -6.19 -14.09 -39.16
C ASP A 131 -4.92 -14.08 -38.27
N ASN A 132 -4.80 -13.12 -37.31
CA ASN A 132 -3.69 -13.02 -36.40
C ASN A 132 -4.03 -13.52 -34.97
N ALA A 133 -5.14 -14.25 -34.86
CA ALA A 133 -5.55 -14.85 -33.57
C ALA A 133 -4.52 -15.88 -33.13
N GLY A 134 -3.71 -15.50 -32.13
CA GLY A 134 -2.63 -16.33 -31.55
C GLY A 134 -1.23 -15.74 -31.72
N GLU A 135 -1.08 -14.62 -32.41
CA GLU A 135 0.18 -13.89 -32.44
C GLU A 135 0.44 -13.26 -31.08
N GLN A 136 1.63 -13.50 -30.56
CA GLN A 136 2.03 -12.96 -29.26
C GLN A 136 2.19 -11.45 -29.43
N ILE A 137 1.41 -10.67 -28.70
CA ILE A 137 1.55 -9.21 -28.66
C ILE A 137 2.90 -8.92 -28.02
N SER A 138 3.86 -8.49 -28.82
CA SER A 138 5.15 -7.99 -28.32
C SER A 138 4.94 -6.60 -27.74
N THR A 139 5.47 -6.39 -26.55
CA THR A 139 5.54 -5.04 -25.98
C THR A 139 6.39 -4.18 -26.93
N PRO A 140 5.94 -3.00 -27.34
CA PRO A 140 6.73 -2.15 -28.22
C PRO A 140 8.02 -1.72 -27.50
N PRO A 141 9.13 -1.51 -28.23
CA PRO A 141 10.39 -1.04 -27.66
C PRO A 141 10.36 0.47 -27.36
N THR A 142 9.27 0.93 -26.78
CA THR A 142 8.95 2.33 -26.49
C THR A 142 8.35 2.45 -25.10
N ALA A 143 8.20 3.67 -24.60
CA ALA A 143 7.35 3.89 -23.44
C ALA A 143 5.88 3.67 -23.84
N VAL A 144 5.11 3.12 -22.92
CA VAL A 144 3.68 2.83 -23.12
C VAL A 144 2.87 3.71 -22.20
N PHE A 145 1.92 4.45 -22.78
CA PHE A 145 0.98 5.26 -22.03
C PHE A 145 -0.41 4.65 -22.07
N ASP A 146 -0.99 4.43 -20.90
CA ASP A 146 -2.38 4.00 -20.74
C ASP A 146 -3.26 5.20 -20.40
N PRO A 147 -4.02 5.74 -21.38
CA PRO A 147 -4.88 6.90 -21.12
C PRO A 147 -6.10 6.56 -20.24
N GLY A 148 -6.45 5.28 -20.10
CA GLY A 148 -7.56 4.85 -19.25
C GLY A 148 -7.24 4.91 -17.75
N ASN A 149 -5.98 4.76 -17.42
CA ASN A 149 -5.49 4.78 -16.03
C ASN A 149 -4.49 5.90 -15.76
N SER A 150 -4.12 6.72 -16.75
CA SER A 150 -3.08 7.76 -16.68
C SER A 150 -1.71 7.22 -16.23
N ILE A 151 -1.36 6.01 -16.68
CA ILE A 151 -0.11 5.34 -16.34
C ILE A 151 0.84 5.41 -17.53
N ILE A 152 2.08 5.87 -17.29
CA ILE A 152 3.17 5.72 -18.25
C ILE A 152 4.20 4.74 -17.73
N SER A 153 4.65 3.84 -18.58
CA SER A 153 5.64 2.84 -18.22
C SER A 153 6.63 2.58 -19.34
N PHE A 154 7.84 2.20 -18.96
CA PHE A 154 8.89 1.78 -19.86
C PHE A 154 9.64 0.59 -19.27
N ARG A 155 9.92 -0.39 -20.11
CA ARG A 155 10.78 -1.53 -19.77
C ARG A 155 11.93 -1.61 -20.76
N PRO A 156 13.19 -1.65 -20.29
CA PRO A 156 14.32 -1.93 -21.15
C PRO A 156 14.12 -3.25 -21.91
N THR A 157 14.28 -3.20 -23.20
CA THR A 157 14.14 -4.36 -24.10
C THR A 157 14.95 -4.14 -25.38
N ASP A 158 15.25 -5.23 -26.07
CA ASP A 158 15.99 -5.19 -27.33
C ASP A 158 15.30 -4.27 -28.35
N GLY A 159 16.08 -3.39 -28.97
CA GLY A 159 15.59 -2.42 -29.94
C GLY A 159 14.99 -1.14 -29.35
N ALA A 160 14.89 -1.02 -28.03
CA ALA A 160 14.49 0.21 -27.34
C ALA A 160 15.67 1.21 -27.28
N PRO A 161 15.37 2.52 -27.07
CA PRO A 161 16.43 3.52 -26.82
C PRO A 161 17.35 3.16 -25.65
N ILE A 162 16.84 2.42 -24.67
CA ILE A 162 17.57 1.84 -23.54
C ILE A 162 17.23 0.34 -23.54
N GLU A 163 18.19 -0.49 -23.94
CA GLU A 163 17.98 -1.94 -23.99
C GLU A 163 18.20 -2.60 -22.62
N LEU A 164 19.06 -1.99 -21.81
CA LEU A 164 19.43 -2.43 -20.48
C LEU A 164 19.93 -1.23 -19.69
N PHE A 165 19.55 -1.12 -18.41
CA PHE A 165 20.17 -0.13 -17.53
C PHE A 165 21.60 -0.57 -17.19
N GLU A 166 22.54 0.36 -17.27
CA GLU A 166 23.90 0.11 -16.79
C GLU A 166 23.90 0.05 -15.24
N GLU A 167 24.93 -0.58 -14.66
CA GLU A 167 25.12 -0.52 -13.20
C GLU A 167 25.41 0.90 -12.75
N GLY A 168 24.75 1.36 -11.70
CA GLY A 168 24.96 2.68 -11.15
C GLY A 168 23.70 3.50 -11.01
N ARG A 169 23.88 4.80 -10.86
CA ARG A 169 22.79 5.75 -10.62
C ARG A 169 22.18 6.23 -11.92
N HIS A 170 20.88 6.07 -12.02
CA HIS A 170 20.05 6.56 -13.12
C HIS A 170 19.14 7.71 -12.64
N GLU A 171 18.83 8.60 -13.56
CA GLU A 171 17.90 9.70 -13.33
C GLU A 171 16.70 9.55 -14.26
N ALA A 172 15.51 9.46 -13.66
CA ALA A 172 14.26 9.46 -14.39
C ALA A 172 13.53 10.79 -14.17
N GLN A 173 12.85 11.24 -15.22
CA GLN A 173 12.02 12.44 -15.20
C GLN A 173 10.72 12.14 -15.95
N VAL A 174 9.61 12.49 -15.35
CA VAL A 174 8.31 12.53 -16.00
C VAL A 174 7.94 13.98 -16.28
N ILE A 175 7.48 14.23 -17.50
CA ILE A 175 6.83 15.48 -17.88
C ILE A 175 5.36 15.15 -18.08
N TYR A 176 4.48 15.81 -17.35
CA TYR A 176 3.06 15.51 -17.33
C TYR A 176 2.21 16.77 -17.40
N TRP A 177 1.03 16.67 -17.96
CA TRP A 177 0.08 17.77 -18.14
C TRP A 177 -1.34 17.24 -18.14
N LYS A 178 -2.29 18.11 -17.84
CA LYS A 178 -3.71 17.76 -18.01
C LYS A 178 -4.05 17.62 -19.47
N ALA A 179 -4.76 16.55 -19.81
CA ALA A 179 -5.11 16.22 -21.18
C ALA A 179 -5.91 17.34 -21.90
N ASP A 180 -6.70 18.10 -21.14
CA ASP A 180 -7.51 19.21 -21.64
C ASP A 180 -6.72 20.54 -21.78
N GLU A 181 -5.60 20.71 -21.07
CA GLU A 181 -4.77 21.90 -21.12
C GLU A 181 -3.62 21.79 -22.12
N GLY A 182 -3.21 20.58 -22.43
CA GLY A 182 -2.12 20.28 -23.36
C GLY A 182 -0.72 20.51 -22.79
N ARG A 183 0.29 20.17 -23.60
CA ARG A 183 1.71 20.15 -23.18
C ARG A 183 2.26 21.54 -22.80
N ASP A 184 1.61 22.63 -23.19
CA ASP A 184 2.08 23.99 -22.84
C ASP A 184 2.00 24.29 -21.33
N SER A 185 1.13 23.56 -20.61
CA SER A 185 0.99 23.63 -19.15
C SER A 185 1.78 22.55 -18.41
N ALA A 186 2.71 21.87 -19.06
CA ALA A 186 3.39 20.74 -18.52
C ALA A 186 4.19 21.04 -17.26
N LEU A 187 4.06 20.17 -16.29
CA LEU A 187 4.87 20.09 -15.08
C LEU A 187 5.92 19.00 -15.25
N SER A 188 6.91 18.98 -14.38
CA SER A 188 7.89 17.91 -14.40
C SER A 188 8.30 17.47 -13.00
N TYR A 189 8.54 16.19 -12.86
CA TYR A 189 9.08 15.60 -11.64
C TYR A 189 10.27 14.72 -11.97
N ARG A 190 11.32 14.79 -11.14
CA ARG A 190 12.58 14.07 -11.35
C ARG A 190 12.96 13.28 -10.12
N TRP A 191 13.39 12.05 -10.32
CA TRP A 191 13.89 11.18 -9.25
C TRP A 191 15.08 10.35 -9.73
N SER A 192 15.71 9.64 -8.84
CA SER A 192 16.83 8.75 -9.18
C SER A 192 16.71 7.42 -8.48
N PHE A 193 17.34 6.40 -9.05
CA PHE A 193 17.46 5.06 -8.51
C PHE A 193 18.84 4.47 -8.85
N GLU A 194 19.25 3.42 -8.17
CA GLU A 194 20.54 2.78 -8.34
C GLU A 194 20.36 1.32 -8.79
N VAL A 195 21.00 0.99 -9.90
CA VAL A 195 20.94 -0.32 -10.56
C VAL A 195 22.17 -1.16 -10.20
N ILE A 196 21.98 -2.47 -10.01
CA ILE A 196 23.01 -3.46 -9.65
C ILE A 196 23.14 -4.55 -10.70
#